data_fdf4b9de198a38b100bd5a54cf4bb95e
#
_entry.id   fdf4b9de198a38b100bd5a54cf4bb95e
#
_cell.length_a   1.000
_cell.length_b   1.000
_cell.length_c   1.000
_cell.angle_alpha   90.00
_cell.angle_beta   90.00
_cell.angle_gamma   90.00
#
_symmetry.space_group_name_H-M   'P 1'
#
loop_
_entity.id
_entity.type
_entity.pdbx_description
1 polymer ?
#
loop_
_entity_poly.entity_id
_entity_poly.type
_entity_poly.pdbx_seq_one_letter_code
_entity_poly.pdbx_strand_id
1 'polypeptide(L)'
;MVFVRSRLLMAAAALVMLVGATPWNPSTALATDSTKVVVKDFMFSPTTSTVMAGSTVTWTNLDDEPHTVLSDTGLFKSGAMDTNESFSFKFDKPGTYHFTCTIHPRMVGTIVVQ
;
A
#
# COMPACT_ATOMS: atom_id res chain seq x y z
N MET A 1 -80.26 -32.43 -20.75
CA MET A 1 -79.43 -31.81 -19.68
C MET A 1 -77.99 -31.98 -20.08
N VAL A 2 -77.35 -30.90 -20.51
CA VAL A 2 -75.94 -30.90 -20.88
C VAL A 2 -75.18 -30.21 -19.79
N PHE A 3 -74.33 -30.95 -19.06
CA PHE A 3 -73.47 -30.34 -18.06
C PHE A 3 -72.19 -29.89 -18.76
N VAL A 4 -72.05 -28.56 -18.91
CA VAL A 4 -70.77 -27.97 -19.37
C VAL A 4 -69.85 -27.89 -18.17
N ARG A 5 -68.86 -28.74 -18.16
CA ARG A 5 -67.75 -28.66 -17.21
C ARG A 5 -66.77 -27.58 -17.69
N SER A 6 -66.85 -26.43 -17.11
CA SER A 6 -65.84 -25.40 -17.28
C SER A 6 -64.52 -25.88 -16.63
N ARG A 7 -63.50 -26.15 -17.44
CA ARG A 7 -62.15 -26.40 -16.96
C ARG A 7 -61.48 -25.04 -16.77
N LEU A 8 -61.30 -24.66 -15.53
CA LEU A 8 -60.45 -23.55 -15.18
C LEU A 8 -59.01 -23.99 -15.44
N LEU A 9 -58.40 -23.44 -16.47
CA LEU A 9 -56.94 -23.51 -16.67
C LEU A 9 -56.29 -22.50 -15.74
N MET A 10 -55.71 -22.99 -14.65
CA MET A 10 -54.79 -22.20 -13.86
C MET A 10 -53.46 -22.07 -14.63
N ALA A 11 -53.25 -20.92 -15.20
CA ALA A 11 -51.91 -20.57 -15.71
C ALA A 11 -51.03 -20.27 -14.50
N ALA A 12 -50.13 -21.20 -14.20
CA ALA A 12 -49.06 -20.93 -13.26
C ALA A 12 -48.06 -20.01 -13.94
N ALA A 13 -48.12 -18.73 -13.58
CA ALA A 13 -47.05 -17.81 -13.96
C ALA A 13 -45.81 -18.15 -13.14
N ALA A 14 -44.84 -18.82 -13.80
CA ALA A 14 -43.54 -19.02 -13.24
C ALA A 14 -42.86 -17.64 -13.21
N LEU A 15 -42.76 -17.05 -12.04
CA LEU A 15 -41.98 -15.83 -11.81
C LEU A 15 -40.50 -16.25 -11.84
N VAL A 16 -39.87 -16.10 -12.98
CA VAL A 16 -38.41 -16.27 -13.09
C VAL A 16 -37.81 -15.05 -12.39
N MET A 17 -37.44 -15.25 -11.15
CA MET A 17 -36.55 -14.29 -10.46
C MET A 17 -35.19 -14.35 -11.15
N LEU A 18 -34.95 -13.40 -12.05
CA LEU A 18 -33.61 -13.13 -12.54
C LEU A 18 -32.83 -12.57 -11.36
N VAL A 19 -32.13 -13.41 -10.62
CA VAL A 19 -31.11 -12.96 -9.68
C VAL A 19 -30.01 -12.41 -10.54
N GLY A 20 -30.04 -11.10 -10.77
CA GLY A 20 -28.94 -10.40 -11.37
C GLY A 20 -27.75 -10.57 -10.45
N ALA A 21 -26.85 -11.48 -10.78
CA ALA A 21 -25.52 -11.52 -10.17
C ALA A 21 -24.86 -10.20 -10.56
N THR A 22 -24.85 -9.24 -9.65
CA THR A 22 -23.97 -8.09 -9.79
C THR A 22 -22.56 -8.64 -9.79
N PRO A 23 -21.77 -8.39 -10.84
CA PRO A 23 -20.39 -8.81 -10.80
C PRO A 23 -19.76 -8.11 -9.61
N TRP A 24 -19.33 -8.88 -8.63
CA TRP A 24 -18.45 -8.39 -7.59
C TRP A 24 -17.20 -7.90 -8.30
N ASN A 25 -17.13 -6.60 -8.51
CA ASN A 25 -15.91 -5.95 -8.89
C ASN A 25 -15.19 -5.63 -7.56
N PRO A 26 -14.23 -6.43 -7.10
CA PRO A 26 -13.39 -5.98 -6.03
C PRO A 26 -12.68 -4.76 -6.59
N SER A 27 -13.18 -3.59 -6.22
CA SER A 27 -12.39 -2.37 -6.33
C SER A 27 -11.11 -2.69 -5.59
N THR A 28 -10.09 -3.12 -6.31
CA THR A 28 -8.73 -3.09 -5.82
C THR A 28 -8.43 -1.61 -5.66
N ALA A 29 -8.90 -1.05 -4.56
CA ALA A 29 -8.28 0.14 -4.06
C ALA A 29 -6.81 -0.23 -3.99
N LEU A 30 -5.99 0.36 -4.87
CA LEU A 30 -4.55 0.35 -4.73
C LEU A 30 -4.31 0.94 -3.35
N ALA A 31 -4.23 0.05 -2.35
CA ALA A 31 -3.76 0.43 -1.05
C ALA A 31 -2.40 1.05 -1.32
N THR A 32 -2.28 2.34 -1.09
CA THR A 32 -0.99 2.99 -1.00
C THR A 32 -0.30 2.32 0.17
N ASP A 33 0.53 1.30 -0.12
CA ASP A 33 1.27 0.60 0.89
C ASP A 33 2.17 1.62 1.59
N SER A 34 1.94 1.80 2.88
CA SER A 34 2.86 2.57 3.70
C SER A 34 3.85 1.59 4.32
N THR A 35 5.11 1.74 3.95
CA THR A 35 6.21 0.95 4.48
C THR A 35 6.98 1.77 5.49
N LYS A 36 7.32 1.16 6.60
CA LYS A 36 8.07 1.80 7.67
C LYS A 36 9.51 1.29 7.71
N VAL A 37 10.45 2.21 7.81
CA VAL A 37 11.84 1.94 8.13
C VAL A 37 12.16 2.59 9.47
N VAL A 38 12.69 1.81 10.38
CA VAL A 38 13.09 2.30 11.71
C VAL A 38 14.59 2.54 11.71
N VAL A 39 15.00 3.66 12.30
CA VAL A 39 16.41 3.94 12.61
C VAL A 39 16.64 3.62 14.06
N LYS A 40 17.41 2.58 14.33
CA LYS A 40 17.75 2.14 15.68
C LYS A 40 19.12 1.46 15.72
N ASP A 41 19.83 1.66 16.79
CA ASP A 41 21.17 1.12 16.99
C ASP A 41 22.11 1.47 15.82
N PHE A 42 22.00 2.69 15.30
CA PHE A 42 22.79 3.18 14.15
C PHE A 42 22.60 2.34 12.89
N MET A 43 21.43 1.80 12.68
CA MET A 43 21.06 1.03 11.49
C MET A 43 19.67 1.41 10.98
N PHE A 44 19.50 1.29 9.67
CA PHE A 44 18.15 1.27 9.06
C PHE A 44 17.59 -0.15 9.11
N SER A 45 16.40 -0.29 9.65
CA SER A 45 15.75 -1.61 9.78
C SER A 45 14.32 -1.56 9.21
N PRO A 46 14.01 -2.39 8.23
CA PRO A 46 14.89 -3.27 7.47
C PRO A 46 15.92 -2.49 6.64
N THR A 47 17.06 -3.11 6.33
CA THR A 47 18.09 -2.50 5.48
C THR A 47 17.62 -2.36 4.03
N THR A 48 16.85 -3.32 3.53
CA THR A 48 16.25 -3.30 2.20
C THR A 48 14.75 -3.50 2.34
N SER A 49 13.98 -2.64 1.68
CA SER A 49 12.53 -2.77 1.56
C SER A 49 12.12 -2.80 0.10
N THR A 50 11.20 -3.69 -0.25
CA THR A 50 10.59 -3.74 -1.58
C THR A 50 9.17 -3.21 -1.49
N VAL A 51 8.85 -2.23 -2.31
CA VAL A 51 7.55 -1.56 -2.34
C VAL A 51 7.03 -1.46 -3.76
N MET A 52 5.74 -1.24 -3.90
CA MET A 52 5.14 -0.95 -5.21
C MET A 52 5.25 0.53 -5.55
N ALA A 53 5.33 0.84 -6.86
CA ALA A 53 5.26 2.23 -7.32
C ALA A 53 4.00 2.92 -6.79
N GLY A 54 4.14 4.15 -6.31
CA GLY A 54 3.11 4.90 -5.63
C GLY A 54 3.09 4.74 -4.11
N SER A 55 3.92 3.86 -3.55
CA SER A 55 4.04 3.66 -2.11
C SER A 55 4.79 4.79 -1.43
N THR A 56 4.41 5.08 -0.18
CA THR A 56 5.11 6.01 0.68
C THR A 56 5.94 5.24 1.70
N VAL A 57 7.22 5.57 1.80
CA VAL A 57 8.12 5.04 2.84
C VAL A 57 8.32 6.11 3.90
N THR A 58 8.19 5.70 5.15
CA THR A 58 8.40 6.57 6.31
C THR A 58 9.55 6.04 7.15
N TRP A 59 10.56 6.87 7.35
CA TRP A 59 11.67 6.61 8.27
C TRP A 59 11.38 7.27 9.60
N THR A 60 11.55 6.53 10.68
CA THR A 60 11.39 7.06 12.05
C THR A 60 12.65 6.79 12.85
N ASN A 61 13.21 7.83 13.44
CA ASN A 61 14.37 7.72 14.31
C ASN A 61 13.96 7.31 15.72
N LEU A 62 14.40 6.15 16.16
CA LEU A 62 14.20 5.65 17.52
C LEU A 62 15.48 5.67 18.37
N ASP A 63 16.59 6.19 17.82
CA ASP A 63 17.82 6.39 18.57
C ASP A 63 17.78 7.69 19.39
N ASP A 64 18.65 7.80 20.36
CA ASP A 64 18.84 9.01 21.17
C ASP A 64 19.68 10.06 20.48
N GLU A 65 20.24 9.76 19.30
CA GLU A 65 21.03 10.66 18.48
C GLU A 65 20.30 11.02 17.18
N PRO A 66 20.56 12.22 16.62
CA PRO A 66 19.96 12.60 15.35
C PRO A 66 20.52 11.78 14.19
N HIS A 67 19.65 11.47 13.24
CA HIS A 67 19.98 10.80 11.99
C HIS A 67 19.33 11.51 10.82
N THR A 68 19.86 11.28 9.62
CA THR A 68 19.31 11.79 8.36
C THR A 68 19.07 10.65 7.38
N VAL A 69 18.29 10.95 6.35
CA VAL A 69 18.10 10.08 5.18
C VAL A 69 18.44 10.90 3.95
N LEU A 70 19.40 10.46 3.18
CA LEU A 70 19.79 11.10 1.92
C LEU A 70 19.93 10.04 0.83
N SER A 71 19.17 10.18 -0.25
CA SER A 71 19.34 9.32 -1.43
C SER A 71 20.65 9.64 -2.14
N ASP A 72 21.29 8.62 -2.72
CA ASP A 72 22.57 8.76 -3.45
C ASP A 72 22.46 9.74 -4.62
N THR A 73 21.27 9.86 -5.21
CA THR A 73 21.01 10.77 -6.34
C THR A 73 20.50 12.14 -5.91
N GLY A 74 20.25 12.34 -4.61
CA GLY A 74 19.62 13.55 -4.10
C GLY A 74 18.11 13.66 -4.34
N LEU A 75 17.46 12.59 -4.80
CA LEU A 75 16.02 12.57 -5.08
C LEU A 75 15.19 12.88 -3.83
N PHE A 76 15.62 12.38 -2.69
CA PHE A 76 14.99 12.66 -1.40
C PHE A 76 16.05 12.93 -0.34
N LYS A 77 15.71 13.81 0.57
CA LYS A 77 16.59 14.24 1.64
C LYS A 77 15.75 14.64 2.86
N SER A 78 16.02 14.04 3.99
CA SER A 78 15.48 14.52 5.26
C SER A 78 16.35 15.65 5.83
N GLY A 79 15.79 16.44 6.76
CA GLY A 79 16.59 17.15 7.74
C GLY A 79 17.11 16.19 8.81
N ALA A 80 17.79 16.72 9.82
CA ALA A 80 18.12 15.96 11.01
C ALA A 80 16.84 15.55 11.73
N MET A 81 16.67 14.27 11.96
CA MET A 81 15.56 13.72 12.74
C MET A 81 16.06 13.45 14.15
N ASP A 82 15.47 14.11 15.13
CA ASP A 82 15.67 13.78 16.54
C ASP A 82 14.85 12.52 16.92
N THR A 83 14.99 12.07 18.15
CA THR A 83 14.27 10.89 18.63
C THR A 83 12.76 11.02 18.41
N ASN A 84 12.15 9.99 17.83
CA ASN A 84 10.73 9.89 17.45
C ASN A 84 10.28 10.81 16.30
N GLU A 85 11.19 11.53 15.67
CA GLU A 85 10.87 12.27 14.45
C GLU A 85 10.89 11.35 13.24
N SER A 86 10.10 11.72 12.21
CA SER A 86 9.92 10.94 11.01
C SER A 86 10.09 11.79 9.75
N PHE A 87 10.45 11.10 8.67
CA PHE A 87 10.51 11.64 7.32
C PHE A 87 9.83 10.66 6.37
N SER A 88 9.06 11.16 5.40
CA SER A 88 8.36 10.33 4.42
C SER A 88 8.66 10.77 3.00
N PHE A 89 8.71 9.80 2.10
CA PHE A 89 8.85 10.04 0.67
C PHE A 89 8.00 9.05 -0.12
N LYS A 90 7.30 9.56 -1.16
CA LYS A 90 6.49 8.75 -2.07
C LYS A 90 7.31 8.37 -3.31
N PHE A 91 7.39 7.07 -3.60
CA PHE A 91 8.12 6.51 -4.73
C PHE A 91 7.17 6.24 -5.89
N ASP A 92 7.18 7.08 -6.91
CA ASP A 92 6.29 6.95 -8.07
C ASP A 92 6.88 6.10 -9.21
N LYS A 93 8.20 5.95 -9.26
CA LYS A 93 8.89 5.27 -10.35
C LYS A 93 9.56 3.98 -9.89
N PRO A 94 9.38 2.87 -10.62
CA PRO A 94 10.15 1.66 -10.39
C PRO A 94 11.65 1.92 -10.47
N GLY A 95 12.42 1.23 -9.65
CA GLY A 95 13.87 1.35 -9.61
C GLY A 95 14.45 0.92 -8.27
N THR A 96 15.76 1.01 -8.16
CA THR A 96 16.50 0.75 -6.93
C THR A 96 17.08 2.04 -6.42
N TYR A 97 16.76 2.38 -5.18
CA TYR A 97 17.14 3.64 -4.55
C TYR A 97 17.98 3.36 -3.31
N HIS A 98 19.24 3.77 -3.35
CA HIS A 98 20.14 3.69 -2.21
C HIS A 98 20.11 4.98 -1.41
N PHE A 99 20.22 4.86 -0.11
CA PHE A 99 20.28 6.01 0.80
C PHE A 99 21.26 5.77 1.94
N THR A 100 21.72 6.86 2.52
CA THR A 100 22.68 6.88 3.62
C THR A 100 22.27 7.91 4.68
N CYS A 101 22.81 7.79 5.88
CA CYS A 101 22.79 8.85 6.88
C CYS A 101 24.01 9.75 6.67
N THR A 102 23.82 11.06 6.55
CA THR A 102 24.93 12.01 6.33
C THR A 102 25.81 12.19 7.55
N ILE A 103 25.26 11.94 8.74
CA ILE A 103 25.98 12.06 10.02
C ILE A 103 26.79 10.79 10.32
N HIS A 104 26.28 9.63 9.87
CA HIS A 104 26.89 8.32 10.09
C HIS A 104 26.97 7.56 8.75
N PRO A 105 28.00 7.81 7.91
CA PRO A 105 28.03 7.34 6.51
C PRO A 105 28.02 5.83 6.32
N ARG A 106 28.28 5.03 7.36
CA ARG A 106 28.17 3.57 7.32
C ARG A 106 26.73 3.08 7.42
N MET A 107 25.80 3.93 7.84
CA MET A 107 24.37 3.62 7.84
C MET A 107 23.85 3.74 6.42
N VAL A 108 23.59 2.61 5.80
CA VAL A 108 23.10 2.52 4.42
C VAL A 108 21.83 1.68 4.34
N GLY A 109 21.00 1.98 3.37
CA GLY A 109 19.80 1.24 3.09
C GLY A 109 19.40 1.30 1.63
N THR A 110 18.40 0.51 1.26
CA THR A 110 17.92 0.38 -0.11
C THR A 110 16.39 0.26 -0.13
N ILE A 111 15.76 0.99 -1.02
CA ILE A 111 14.36 0.80 -1.39
C ILE A 111 14.32 0.29 -2.82
N VAL A 112 13.68 -0.86 -3.02
CA VAL A 112 13.37 -1.43 -4.34
C VAL A 112 11.92 -1.14 -4.65
N VAL A 113 11.67 -0.41 -5.73
CA VAL A 113 10.32 -0.05 -6.20
C VAL A 113 9.99 -0.86 -7.44
N GLN A 114 8.90 -1.59 -7.38
CA GLN A 114 8.41 -2.45 -8.46
C GLN A 114 7.23 -1.86 -9.21
#